data_7aafe72103646501bb778f67f7b3f798
#
_entry.id   7aafe72103646501bb778f67f7b3f798
#
_cell.length_a   1.000
_cell.length_b   1.000
_cell.length_c   1.000
_cell.angle_alpha   90.00
_cell.angle_beta   90.00
_cell.angle_gamma   90.00
#
_symmetry.space_group_name_H-M   'P 1'
#
loop_
_entity.id
_entity.type
_entity.pdbx_description
1 polymer ?
#
loop_
_entity_poly.entity_id
_entity_poly.type
_entity_poly.pdbx_seq_one_letter_code
_entity_poly.pdbx_strand_id
1 'polypeptide(L)'
;MLNPIQVTGTATRIISLFGICAGLLMATPSMTAARDFSKVEIKATKLTAGVHMLSGAGGNIGVSSGADGIFMIDDQFAPLTDKILAAIKKINSAPVKFVLNNHWHFDHTGGNENMGKKGTVIVAHDNVRKLMSADQMISAFNKKVPAAPQAALPVITFNDTTTFHMNGQTLHVRHLPSAHTGGDSFVHFVEADVVHTGDLFFNGFYPFIDEEHGGSITGMIAAVGEILKLAGPNTKIIPGHGPLADKAALSDYREMLMKVRDGVKPLVDAGKSKSDVISAKPTQALDAEWGDGFLKPDAFVGLVYASLKK
;
A
#
# COMPACT_ATOMS: atom_id res chain seq x y z
N MET A 1 86.46 29.56 -47.67
CA MET A 1 86.06 30.75 -48.45
C MET A 1 84.58 30.65 -48.71
N LEU A 2 83.85 31.73 -48.38
CA LEU A 2 82.48 32.06 -48.82
C LEU A 2 81.32 31.36 -48.10
N ASN A 3 80.81 32.05 -47.18
CA ASN A 3 79.30 32.18 -46.93
C ASN A 3 78.58 32.53 -48.18
N PRO A 4 77.27 32.28 -48.38
CA PRO A 4 76.21 33.00 -47.65
C PRO A 4 74.81 32.44 -47.69
N ILE A 5 73.97 33.24 -47.10
CA ILE A 5 72.59 33.64 -47.30
C ILE A 5 71.55 32.82 -46.55
N GLN A 6 71.05 33.44 -45.51
CA GLN A 6 69.78 33.19 -44.85
C GLN A 6 68.61 33.62 -45.73
N VAL A 7 67.54 32.83 -45.69
CA VAL A 7 66.21 33.29 -46.06
C VAL A 7 65.25 32.94 -44.91
N THR A 8 64.80 33.99 -44.31
CA THR A 8 63.75 33.99 -43.22
C THR A 8 62.38 33.69 -43.82
N GLY A 9 61.77 32.62 -43.40
CA GLY A 9 60.36 32.33 -43.69
C GLY A 9 59.56 32.28 -42.39
N THR A 10 58.82 33.35 -42.13
CA THR A 10 57.87 33.48 -41.02
C THR A 10 56.68 32.54 -41.24
N ALA A 11 56.60 31.47 -40.44
CA ALA A 11 55.43 30.58 -40.38
C ALA A 11 54.47 31.11 -39.33
N THR A 12 53.35 31.66 -39.75
CA THR A 12 52.21 32.07 -38.92
C THR A 12 51.51 30.82 -38.39
N ARG A 13 51.60 30.56 -37.12
CA ARG A 13 50.82 29.52 -36.44
C ARG A 13 49.40 30.05 -36.19
N ILE A 14 48.42 29.45 -36.86
CA ILE A 14 47.00 29.61 -36.55
C ILE A 14 46.71 28.70 -35.34
N ILE A 15 46.44 29.31 -34.19
CA ILE A 15 45.96 28.60 -32.99
C ILE A 15 44.43 28.53 -33.14
N SER A 16 43.95 27.33 -33.49
CA SER A 16 42.49 27.03 -33.41
C SER A 16 42.11 26.82 -31.96
N LEU A 17 41.43 27.78 -31.34
CA LEU A 17 40.73 27.58 -30.07
C LEU A 17 39.48 26.72 -30.32
N PHE A 18 39.57 25.45 -29.95
CA PHE A 18 38.36 24.63 -29.72
C PHE A 18 37.74 25.00 -28.41
N GLY A 19 36.68 25.81 -28.43
CA GLY A 19 35.84 26.07 -27.30
C GLY A 19 35.04 24.82 -26.95
N ILE A 20 35.39 24.18 -25.83
CA ILE A 20 34.55 23.16 -25.21
C ILE A 20 33.36 23.86 -24.55
N CYS A 21 32.23 23.91 -25.23
CA CYS A 21 30.96 24.22 -24.59
C CYS A 21 30.57 23.02 -23.73
N ALA A 22 30.92 23.04 -22.44
CA ALA A 22 30.35 22.17 -21.44
C ALA A 22 28.88 22.56 -21.26
N GLY A 23 28.01 21.89 -22.00
CA GLY A 23 26.56 21.98 -21.79
C GLY A 23 26.24 21.43 -20.38
N LEU A 24 25.99 22.31 -19.43
CA LEU A 24 25.33 21.96 -18.17
C LEU A 24 23.92 21.47 -18.52
N LEU A 25 23.73 20.15 -18.62
CA LEU A 25 22.39 19.58 -18.55
C LEU A 25 21.86 19.86 -17.13
N MET A 26 21.12 20.95 -16.97
CA MET A 26 20.26 21.14 -15.83
C MET A 26 19.21 20.05 -15.87
N ALA A 27 19.41 19.00 -15.06
CA ALA A 27 18.36 18.04 -14.77
C ALA A 27 17.26 18.81 -14.02
N THR A 28 16.20 19.17 -14.74
CA THR A 28 14.99 19.69 -14.11
C THR A 28 14.44 18.58 -13.22
N PRO A 29 14.23 18.84 -11.90
CA PRO A 29 13.58 17.84 -11.06
C PRO A 29 12.20 17.56 -11.69
N SER A 30 11.98 16.29 -12.04
CA SER A 30 10.67 15.81 -12.47
C SER A 30 9.73 16.01 -11.27
N MET A 31 8.95 17.08 -11.30
CA MET A 31 7.82 17.23 -10.38
C MET A 31 6.86 16.10 -10.71
N THR A 32 6.85 15.07 -9.88
CA THR A 32 5.76 14.10 -9.89
C THR A 32 4.47 14.89 -9.77
N ALA A 33 3.69 14.92 -10.84
CA ALA A 33 2.42 15.64 -10.88
C ALA A 33 1.57 15.17 -9.68
N ALA A 34 1.10 16.10 -8.86
CA ALA A 34 0.22 15.78 -7.75
C ALA A 34 -0.98 15.00 -8.30
N ARG A 35 -1.31 13.87 -7.67
CA ARG A 35 -2.45 13.04 -8.10
C ARG A 35 -3.72 13.89 -8.12
N ASP A 36 -4.41 13.94 -9.26
CA ASP A 36 -5.67 14.68 -9.41
C ASP A 36 -6.82 13.84 -8.83
N PHE A 37 -7.32 14.27 -7.67
CA PHE A 37 -8.48 13.65 -7.00
C PHE A 37 -9.83 14.24 -7.44
N SER A 38 -9.84 15.28 -8.29
CA SER A 38 -11.09 15.95 -8.69
C SER A 38 -12.05 15.03 -9.43
N LYS A 39 -11.51 14.13 -10.25
CA LYS A 39 -12.26 13.16 -11.07
C LYS A 39 -12.55 11.84 -10.36
N VAL A 40 -12.05 11.64 -9.13
CA VAL A 40 -12.30 10.41 -8.39
C VAL A 40 -13.74 10.40 -7.91
N GLU A 41 -14.47 9.32 -8.23
CA GLU A 41 -15.79 9.04 -7.73
C GLU A 41 -15.72 7.98 -6.63
N ILE A 42 -16.51 8.16 -5.56
CA ILE A 42 -16.64 7.17 -4.49
C ILE A 42 -17.88 6.31 -4.81
N LYS A 43 -17.63 5.04 -5.12
CA LYS A 43 -18.66 4.06 -5.39
C LYS A 43 -18.98 3.27 -4.13
N ALA A 44 -20.24 3.25 -3.72
CA ALA A 44 -20.73 2.43 -2.60
C ALA A 44 -21.37 1.14 -3.13
N THR A 45 -20.91 -0.01 -2.65
CA THR A 45 -21.47 -1.34 -2.95
C THR A 45 -22.07 -1.91 -1.67
N LYS A 46 -23.38 -2.18 -1.67
CA LYS A 46 -24.05 -2.84 -0.55
C LYS A 46 -23.68 -4.32 -0.54
N LEU A 47 -23.23 -4.82 0.60
CA LEU A 47 -22.85 -6.24 0.77
C LEU A 47 -23.95 -7.03 1.46
N THR A 48 -24.42 -6.52 2.60
CA THR A 48 -25.55 -7.07 3.37
C THR A 48 -26.36 -5.92 3.98
N ALA A 49 -27.33 -6.21 4.85
CA ALA A 49 -28.02 -5.18 5.61
C ALA A 49 -27.01 -4.46 6.53
N GLY A 50 -26.86 -3.15 6.34
CA GLY A 50 -25.99 -2.30 7.15
C GLY A 50 -24.48 -2.38 6.84
N VAL A 51 -24.01 -3.29 5.98
CA VAL A 51 -22.59 -3.39 5.62
C VAL A 51 -22.36 -3.05 4.16
N HIS A 52 -21.39 -2.17 3.90
CA HIS A 52 -21.05 -1.66 2.56
C HIS A 52 -19.53 -1.63 2.36
N MET A 53 -19.12 -1.74 1.11
CA MET A 53 -17.76 -1.42 0.65
C MET A 53 -17.79 -0.11 -0.14
N LEU A 54 -16.88 0.82 0.15
CA LEU A 54 -16.66 1.99 -0.69
C LEU A 54 -15.34 1.83 -1.42
N SER A 55 -15.35 2.11 -2.71
CA SER A 55 -14.13 2.16 -3.55
C SER A 55 -13.98 3.54 -4.17
N GLY A 56 -12.73 3.95 -4.39
CA GLY A 56 -12.37 5.26 -4.95
C GLY A 56 -10.94 5.24 -5.46
N ALA A 57 -10.06 6.02 -4.82
CA ALA A 57 -8.62 5.97 -5.05
C ALA A 57 -7.94 5.66 -3.71
N GLY A 58 -6.99 4.71 -3.69
CA GLY A 58 -6.42 4.16 -2.46
C GLY A 58 -7.15 2.90 -2.02
N GLY A 59 -7.01 2.54 -0.75
CA GLY A 59 -7.59 1.33 -0.20
C GLY A 59 -9.11 1.33 -0.18
N ASN A 60 -9.71 0.16 -0.25
CA ASN A 60 -11.15 0.00 -0.06
C ASN A 60 -11.56 0.32 1.37
N ILE A 61 -12.72 0.92 1.53
CA ILE A 61 -13.29 1.29 2.83
C ILE A 61 -14.41 0.32 3.17
N GLY A 62 -14.40 -0.23 4.39
CA GLY A 62 -15.54 -0.94 4.98
C GLY A 62 -16.44 0.04 5.76
N VAL A 63 -17.75 -0.16 5.68
CA VAL A 63 -18.71 0.67 6.42
C VAL A 63 -19.75 -0.21 7.06
N SER A 64 -19.91 -0.09 8.40
CA SER A 64 -21.09 -0.54 9.12
C SER A 64 -21.98 0.65 9.43
N SER A 65 -23.27 0.56 9.11
CA SER A 65 -24.23 1.64 9.28
C SER A 65 -25.54 1.13 9.92
N GLY A 66 -26.06 1.86 10.88
CA GLY A 66 -27.31 1.53 11.59
C GLY A 66 -27.69 2.60 12.60
N ALA A 67 -28.46 2.21 13.63
CA ALA A 67 -28.95 3.11 14.66
C ALA A 67 -27.84 3.68 15.56
N ASP A 68 -26.74 2.95 15.74
CA ASP A 68 -25.61 3.38 16.58
C ASP A 68 -24.69 4.39 15.86
N GLY A 69 -24.93 4.69 14.60
CA GLY A 69 -24.10 5.58 13.77
C GLY A 69 -23.25 4.80 12.76
N ILE A 70 -22.17 5.42 12.29
CA ILE A 70 -21.27 4.84 11.29
C ILE A 70 -19.97 4.37 11.95
N PHE A 71 -19.57 3.15 11.61
CA PHE A 71 -18.23 2.61 11.84
C PHE A 71 -17.55 2.43 10.49
N MET A 72 -16.40 3.06 10.30
CA MET A 72 -15.59 2.92 9.08
C MET A 72 -14.35 2.08 9.34
N ILE A 73 -13.88 1.39 8.31
CA ILE A 73 -12.57 0.74 8.25
C ILE A 73 -11.81 1.41 7.12
N ASP A 74 -10.73 2.10 7.48
CA ASP A 74 -9.91 2.97 6.63
C ASP A 74 -10.66 4.21 6.09
N ASP A 75 -9.93 5.18 5.53
CA ASP A 75 -10.52 6.46 5.08
C ASP A 75 -9.82 7.10 3.86
N GLN A 76 -8.97 6.32 3.16
CA GLN A 76 -8.26 6.70 1.94
C GLN A 76 -7.40 7.98 2.10
N PHE A 77 -7.46 8.87 1.11
CA PHE A 77 -6.68 10.11 1.05
C PHE A 77 -7.47 11.32 1.58
N ALA A 78 -6.80 12.24 2.26
CA ALA A 78 -7.39 13.47 2.78
C ALA A 78 -8.25 14.26 1.76
N PRO A 79 -7.85 14.46 0.49
CA PRO A 79 -8.67 15.18 -0.49
C PRO A 79 -9.98 14.48 -0.86
N LEU A 80 -10.15 13.21 -0.50
CA LEU A 80 -11.37 12.43 -0.78
C LEU A 80 -12.35 12.44 0.40
N THR A 81 -11.99 12.95 1.58
CA THR A 81 -12.82 12.89 2.79
C THR A 81 -14.25 13.38 2.54
N ASP A 82 -14.42 14.55 1.91
CA ASP A 82 -15.76 15.10 1.69
C ASP A 82 -16.59 14.25 0.69
N LYS A 83 -15.94 13.66 -0.32
CA LYS A 83 -16.60 12.75 -1.26
C LYS A 83 -17.00 11.44 -0.57
N ILE A 84 -16.15 10.91 0.32
CA ILE A 84 -16.43 9.72 1.12
C ILE A 84 -17.61 10.00 2.06
N LEU A 85 -17.58 11.10 2.80
CA LEU A 85 -18.69 11.49 3.68
C LEU A 85 -19.99 11.72 2.91
N ALA A 86 -19.93 12.29 1.72
CA ALA A 86 -21.11 12.45 0.85
C ALA A 86 -21.68 11.11 0.37
N ALA A 87 -20.82 10.12 0.09
CA ALA A 87 -21.25 8.77 -0.25
C ALA A 87 -21.88 8.06 0.95
N ILE A 88 -21.27 8.17 2.14
CA ILE A 88 -21.82 7.62 3.39
C ILE A 88 -23.16 8.24 3.73
N LYS A 89 -23.32 9.56 3.58
CA LYS A 89 -24.59 10.27 3.85
C LYS A 89 -25.75 9.76 3.01
N LYS A 90 -25.48 9.22 1.80
CA LYS A 90 -26.53 8.58 0.96
C LYS A 90 -26.95 7.20 1.52
N ILE A 91 -26.11 6.56 2.33
CA ILE A 91 -26.41 5.28 3.00
C ILE A 91 -27.13 5.56 4.32
N ASN A 92 -26.55 6.44 5.15
CA ASN A 92 -27.07 6.82 6.46
C ASN A 92 -26.51 8.21 6.82
N SER A 93 -27.38 9.11 7.30
CA SER A 93 -27.01 10.48 7.68
C SER A 93 -26.43 10.61 9.09
N ALA A 94 -26.31 9.51 9.84
CA ALA A 94 -25.72 9.51 11.17
C ALA A 94 -24.21 9.86 11.09
N PRO A 95 -23.61 10.39 12.17
CA PRO A 95 -22.20 10.74 12.19
C PRO A 95 -21.30 9.49 12.13
N VAL A 96 -20.10 9.66 11.58
CA VAL A 96 -19.03 8.66 11.68
C VAL A 96 -18.48 8.71 13.09
N LYS A 97 -18.74 7.67 13.88
CA LYS A 97 -18.28 7.57 15.26
C LYS A 97 -16.86 7.02 15.39
N PHE A 98 -16.54 6.05 14.54
CA PHE A 98 -15.24 5.36 14.56
C PHE A 98 -14.66 5.24 13.17
N VAL A 99 -13.34 5.40 13.08
CA VAL A 99 -12.49 4.92 11.98
C VAL A 99 -11.50 3.95 12.58
N LEU A 100 -11.48 2.71 12.10
CA LEU A 100 -10.45 1.73 12.41
C LEU A 100 -9.51 1.65 11.23
N ASN A 101 -8.21 1.89 11.44
CA ASN A 101 -7.21 1.71 10.40
C ASN A 101 -6.64 0.29 10.46
N ASN A 102 -6.68 -0.40 9.32
CA ASN A 102 -6.11 -1.74 9.17
C ASN A 102 -4.58 -1.73 9.33
N HIS A 103 -3.91 -0.70 8.78
CA HIS A 103 -2.47 -0.49 8.85
C HIS A 103 -2.14 1.01 8.67
N TRP A 104 -0.85 1.37 8.57
CA TRP A 104 -0.41 2.76 8.68
C TRP A 104 -0.29 3.53 7.34
N HIS A 105 -0.39 2.88 6.18
CA HIS A 105 -0.15 3.54 4.90
C HIS A 105 -1.14 4.68 4.61
N PHE A 106 -0.61 5.69 3.95
CA PHE A 106 -1.27 6.98 3.74
C PHE A 106 -2.51 6.93 2.82
N ASP A 107 -2.68 5.88 2.06
CA ASP A 107 -3.87 5.64 1.22
C ASP A 107 -4.97 4.86 1.97
N HIS A 108 -4.77 4.59 3.25
CA HIS A 108 -5.73 4.04 4.20
C HIS A 108 -6.01 4.98 5.37
N THR A 109 -5.02 5.83 5.74
CA THR A 109 -5.07 6.70 6.92
C THR A 109 -5.09 8.18 6.57
N GLY A 110 -5.07 8.53 5.29
CA GLY A 110 -4.91 9.93 4.86
C GLY A 110 -6.08 10.84 5.23
N GLY A 111 -7.28 10.29 5.42
CA GLY A 111 -8.47 11.00 5.88
C GLY A 111 -8.52 11.24 7.40
N ASN A 112 -7.68 10.56 8.18
CA ASN A 112 -7.72 10.54 9.65
C ASN A 112 -7.78 11.94 10.28
N GLU A 113 -6.94 12.88 9.81
CA GLU A 113 -6.93 14.24 10.36
C GLU A 113 -8.28 14.94 10.20
N ASN A 114 -8.89 14.81 9.02
CA ASN A 114 -10.20 15.39 8.74
C ASN A 114 -11.30 14.72 9.58
N MET A 115 -11.23 13.41 9.78
CA MET A 115 -12.15 12.65 10.63
C MET A 115 -11.97 13.01 12.10
N GLY A 116 -10.74 13.03 12.61
CA GLY A 116 -10.44 13.37 14.02
C GLY A 116 -10.86 14.80 14.36
N LYS A 117 -10.65 15.78 13.47
CA LYS A 117 -11.13 17.17 13.64
C LYS A 117 -12.67 17.25 13.71
N LYS A 118 -13.39 16.28 13.18
CA LYS A 118 -14.86 16.18 13.27
C LYS A 118 -15.34 15.40 14.50
N GLY A 119 -14.42 14.95 15.38
CA GLY A 119 -14.73 14.21 16.59
C GLY A 119 -14.87 12.69 16.39
N THR A 120 -14.50 12.17 15.25
CA THR A 120 -14.45 10.71 15.02
C THR A 120 -13.32 10.09 15.85
N VAL A 121 -13.61 8.98 16.54
CA VAL A 121 -12.62 8.21 17.30
C VAL A 121 -11.82 7.33 16.36
N ILE A 122 -10.52 7.54 16.30
CA ILE A 122 -9.62 6.74 15.47
C ILE A 122 -9.05 5.60 16.31
N VAL A 123 -9.11 4.39 15.76
CA VAL A 123 -8.68 3.14 16.40
C VAL A 123 -7.70 2.42 15.49
N ALA A 124 -6.63 1.83 16.05
CA ALA A 124 -5.70 1.00 15.27
C ALA A 124 -4.85 0.12 16.19
N HIS A 125 -4.06 -0.79 15.61
CA HIS A 125 -3.01 -1.51 16.33
C HIS A 125 -1.92 -0.53 16.84
N ASP A 126 -1.27 -0.83 17.96
CA ASP A 126 -0.22 0.01 18.57
C ASP A 126 0.90 0.38 17.59
N ASN A 127 1.32 -0.55 16.73
CA ASN A 127 2.36 -0.29 15.74
C ASN A 127 1.92 0.73 14.69
N VAL A 128 0.64 0.78 14.32
CA VAL A 128 0.10 1.81 13.40
C VAL A 128 0.30 3.19 14.01
N ARG A 129 -0.14 3.39 15.27
CA ARG A 129 0.07 4.66 15.96
C ARG A 129 1.55 5.01 16.09
N LYS A 130 2.41 4.03 16.42
CA LYS A 130 3.85 4.21 16.54
C LYS A 130 4.47 4.70 15.22
N LEU A 131 4.16 4.06 14.09
CA LEU A 131 4.67 4.44 12.78
C LEU A 131 4.15 5.81 12.35
N MET A 132 2.87 6.09 12.53
CA MET A 132 2.28 7.39 12.21
C MET A 132 2.81 8.55 13.08
N SER A 133 3.35 8.27 14.26
CA SER A 133 3.86 9.30 15.19
C SER A 133 5.25 9.81 14.87
N ALA A 134 5.92 9.27 13.84
CA ALA A 134 7.28 9.63 13.44
C ALA A 134 7.40 9.74 11.92
N ASP A 135 8.41 10.47 11.46
CA ASP A 135 8.75 10.50 10.02
C ASP A 135 9.16 9.11 9.55
N GLN A 136 8.61 8.70 8.41
CA GLN A 136 8.91 7.42 7.78
C GLN A 136 9.44 7.62 6.36
N MET A 137 10.13 6.59 5.85
CA MET A 137 10.56 6.50 4.46
C MET A 137 10.09 5.18 3.87
N ILE A 138 9.32 5.21 2.81
CA ILE A 138 8.98 4.02 2.02
C ILE A 138 9.94 4.00 0.82
N SER A 139 11.07 3.31 0.98
CA SER A 139 12.16 3.33 -0.01
C SER A 139 11.75 2.78 -1.37
N ALA A 140 10.85 1.78 -1.40
CA ALA A 140 10.33 1.20 -2.63
C ALA A 140 9.69 2.24 -3.57
N PHE A 141 9.14 3.32 -3.02
CA PHE A 141 8.49 4.41 -3.78
C PHE A 141 9.25 5.74 -3.67
N ASN A 142 10.43 5.75 -3.04
CA ASN A 142 11.18 6.97 -2.71
C ASN A 142 10.28 8.03 -2.05
N LYS A 143 9.41 7.61 -1.13
CA LYS A 143 8.38 8.44 -0.53
C LYS A 143 8.66 8.70 0.94
N LYS A 144 8.86 9.98 1.27
CA LYS A 144 8.84 10.44 2.66
C LYS A 144 7.40 10.60 3.13
N VAL A 145 7.08 10.05 4.30
CA VAL A 145 5.80 10.20 4.99
C VAL A 145 6.10 10.90 6.31
N PRO A 146 5.74 12.20 6.46
CA PRO A 146 5.99 12.93 7.69
C PRO A 146 5.13 12.38 8.83
N ALA A 147 5.57 12.62 10.07
CA ALA A 147 4.79 12.34 11.26
C ALA A 147 3.39 12.95 11.16
N ALA A 148 2.38 12.15 11.45
CA ALA A 148 0.99 12.59 11.37
C ALA A 148 0.66 13.60 12.49
N PRO A 149 -0.19 14.62 12.20
CA PRO A 149 -0.62 15.55 13.23
C PRO A 149 -1.47 14.83 14.30
N GLN A 150 -1.53 15.40 15.51
CA GLN A 150 -2.21 14.79 16.67
C GLN A 150 -3.66 14.37 16.35
N ALA A 151 -4.39 15.15 15.56
CA ALA A 151 -5.77 14.86 15.18
C ALA A 151 -5.91 13.62 14.26
N ALA A 152 -4.83 13.18 13.63
CA ALA A 152 -4.80 12.00 12.75
C ALA A 152 -4.41 10.72 13.49
N LEU A 153 -3.85 10.84 14.72
CA LEU A 153 -3.32 9.67 15.42
C LEU A 153 -4.45 8.86 16.06
N PRO A 154 -4.41 7.51 15.99
CA PRO A 154 -5.30 6.65 16.73
C PRO A 154 -5.31 7.00 18.24
N VAL A 155 -6.47 7.21 18.83
CA VAL A 155 -6.64 7.54 20.25
C VAL A 155 -6.97 6.32 21.10
N ILE A 156 -7.45 5.24 20.47
CA ILE A 156 -7.62 3.92 21.04
C ILE A 156 -6.71 2.96 20.29
N THR A 157 -5.88 2.23 21.01
CA THR A 157 -5.00 1.22 20.40
C THR A 157 -5.17 -0.14 21.06
N PHE A 158 -4.79 -1.20 20.33
CA PHE A 158 -4.83 -2.59 20.80
C PHE A 158 -3.60 -3.36 20.30
N ASN A 159 -3.28 -4.49 20.96
CA ASN A 159 -2.09 -5.29 20.63
C ASN A 159 -2.39 -6.58 19.88
N ASP A 160 -3.53 -7.22 20.15
CA ASP A 160 -3.88 -8.52 19.56
C ASP A 160 -5.29 -8.48 18.97
N THR A 161 -6.30 -8.35 19.80
CA THR A 161 -7.70 -8.30 19.39
C THR A 161 -8.46 -7.15 20.04
N THR A 162 -9.50 -6.69 19.36
CA THR A 162 -10.54 -5.84 19.95
C THR A 162 -11.88 -6.16 19.30
N THR A 163 -12.97 -5.90 20.02
CA THR A 163 -14.31 -6.19 19.50
C THR A 163 -15.22 -4.99 19.69
N PHE A 164 -15.99 -4.65 18.65
CA PHE A 164 -17.01 -3.62 18.73
C PHE A 164 -18.38 -4.25 18.53
N HIS A 165 -19.36 -3.80 19.30
CA HIS A 165 -20.76 -4.19 19.16
C HIS A 165 -21.54 -2.96 18.74
N MET A 166 -21.84 -2.85 17.42
CA MET A 166 -22.53 -1.71 16.82
C MET A 166 -23.42 -2.16 15.66
N ASN A 167 -24.55 -1.50 15.52
CA ASN A 167 -25.47 -1.70 14.39
C ASN A 167 -25.97 -3.16 14.28
N GLY A 168 -26.07 -3.89 15.41
CA GLY A 168 -26.43 -5.30 15.41
C GLY A 168 -25.35 -6.21 14.85
N GLN A 169 -24.11 -5.72 14.77
CA GLN A 169 -22.93 -6.48 14.32
C GLN A 169 -21.92 -6.61 15.44
N THR A 170 -21.28 -7.75 15.49
CA THR A 170 -20.02 -7.98 16.22
C THR A 170 -18.88 -7.79 15.24
N LEU A 171 -18.13 -6.70 15.37
CA LEU A 171 -16.94 -6.42 14.58
C LEU A 171 -15.74 -6.96 15.34
N HIS A 172 -15.32 -8.15 15.01
CA HIS A 172 -14.13 -8.77 15.61
C HIS A 172 -12.90 -8.35 14.83
N VAL A 173 -12.00 -7.63 15.48
CA VAL A 173 -10.74 -7.13 14.93
C VAL A 173 -9.59 -7.96 15.46
N ARG A 174 -8.70 -8.40 14.59
CA ARG A 174 -7.51 -9.17 14.98
C ARG A 174 -6.27 -8.70 14.25
N HIS A 175 -5.20 -8.46 14.99
CA HIS A 175 -3.87 -8.19 14.44
C HIS A 175 -3.23 -9.47 13.88
N LEU A 176 -2.56 -9.33 12.74
CA LEU A 176 -1.77 -10.40 12.11
C LEU A 176 -0.35 -9.88 11.85
N PRO A 177 0.64 -10.37 12.64
CA PRO A 177 1.97 -9.78 12.66
C PRO A 177 2.77 -10.06 11.38
N SER A 178 3.67 -9.15 11.06
CA SER A 178 4.72 -9.33 10.03
C SER A 178 4.20 -9.73 8.66
N ALA A 179 3.03 -9.22 8.25
CA ALA A 179 2.39 -9.57 6.98
C ALA A 179 2.67 -8.51 5.89
N HIS A 180 1.75 -7.59 5.62
CA HIS A 180 1.97 -6.45 4.73
C HIS A 180 2.86 -5.39 5.40
N THR A 181 2.58 -5.13 6.70
CA THR A 181 3.38 -4.33 7.63
C THR A 181 3.53 -5.05 8.97
N GLY A 182 4.07 -4.39 9.98
CA GLY A 182 4.08 -4.88 11.38
C GLY A 182 2.85 -4.47 12.19
N GLY A 183 1.84 -3.85 11.58
CA GLY A 183 0.66 -3.33 12.27
C GLY A 183 -0.68 -3.78 11.69
N ASP A 184 -0.66 -4.74 10.76
CA ASP A 184 -1.86 -5.12 10.02
C ASP A 184 -2.93 -5.76 10.90
N SER A 185 -4.18 -5.42 10.60
CA SER A 185 -5.35 -6.03 11.23
C SER A 185 -6.44 -6.27 10.20
N PHE A 186 -7.20 -7.35 10.36
CA PHE A 186 -8.43 -7.57 9.62
C PHE A 186 -9.64 -7.34 10.53
N VAL A 187 -10.81 -7.10 9.92
CA VAL A 187 -12.09 -6.95 10.63
C VAL A 187 -13.09 -7.96 10.10
N HIS A 188 -13.66 -8.76 10.98
CA HIS A 188 -14.73 -9.69 10.68
C HIS A 188 -16.07 -9.17 11.22
N PHE A 189 -17.00 -8.87 10.33
CA PHE A 189 -18.40 -8.59 10.64
C PHE A 189 -19.12 -9.94 10.77
N VAL A 190 -19.28 -10.42 11.99
CA VAL A 190 -19.66 -11.81 12.29
C VAL A 190 -21.05 -12.13 11.71
N GLU A 191 -22.07 -11.33 12.04
CA GLU A 191 -23.45 -11.58 11.64
C GLU A 191 -23.68 -11.33 10.15
N ALA A 192 -22.89 -10.44 9.55
CA ALA A 192 -22.95 -10.13 8.12
C ALA A 192 -22.18 -11.12 7.25
N ASP A 193 -21.32 -11.95 7.84
CA ASP A 193 -20.35 -12.83 7.16
C ASP A 193 -19.50 -12.06 6.11
N VAL A 194 -18.91 -10.95 6.56
CA VAL A 194 -18.03 -10.11 5.75
C VAL A 194 -16.69 -9.95 6.46
N VAL A 195 -15.59 -10.08 5.70
CA VAL A 195 -14.24 -9.82 6.21
C VAL A 195 -13.62 -8.67 5.43
N HIS A 196 -13.12 -7.66 6.13
CA HIS A 196 -12.27 -6.61 5.57
C HIS A 196 -10.82 -6.92 5.91
N THR A 197 -10.00 -7.14 4.91
CA THR A 197 -8.63 -7.64 5.10
C THR A 197 -7.59 -6.54 5.18
N GLY A 198 -7.92 -5.30 4.77
CA GLY A 198 -6.87 -4.34 4.45
C GLY A 198 -5.89 -4.94 3.44
N ASP A 199 -4.65 -4.48 3.47
CA ASP A 199 -3.60 -4.86 2.53
C ASP A 199 -2.99 -6.26 2.78
N LEU A 200 -3.64 -7.07 3.62
CA LEU A 200 -3.38 -8.51 3.66
C LEU A 200 -3.84 -9.21 2.36
N PHE A 201 -4.70 -8.55 1.57
CA PHE A 201 -5.18 -9.06 0.30
C PHE A 201 -5.27 -7.96 -0.78
N PHE A 202 -4.59 -8.21 -1.90
CA PHE A 202 -4.65 -7.44 -3.15
C PHE A 202 -5.33 -8.31 -4.20
N ASN A 203 -6.58 -8.03 -4.52
CA ASN A 203 -7.33 -8.90 -5.43
C ASN A 203 -7.01 -8.58 -6.89
N GLY A 204 -6.32 -9.51 -7.57
CA GLY A 204 -6.02 -9.48 -8.99
C GLY A 204 -4.65 -8.91 -9.37
N PHE A 205 -3.75 -8.64 -8.41
CA PHE A 205 -2.39 -8.17 -8.70
C PHE A 205 -1.40 -8.42 -7.56
N TYR A 206 -0.09 -8.31 -7.87
CA TYR A 206 0.97 -8.47 -6.88
C TYR A 206 0.89 -7.42 -5.78
N PRO A 207 1.02 -7.83 -4.48
CA PRO A 207 0.97 -6.92 -3.35
C PRO A 207 2.27 -6.12 -3.19
N PHE A 208 2.15 -4.96 -2.59
CA PHE A 208 3.26 -4.35 -1.90
C PHE A 208 3.49 -5.08 -0.57
N ILE A 209 4.75 -5.32 -0.21
CA ILE A 209 5.17 -5.83 1.10
C ILE A 209 6.13 -4.83 1.68
N ASP A 210 5.73 -4.18 2.76
CA ASP A 210 6.53 -3.15 3.44
C ASP A 210 7.50 -3.80 4.42
N GLU A 211 8.56 -4.36 3.87
CA GLU A 211 9.54 -5.10 4.66
C GLU A 211 10.33 -4.18 5.63
N GLU A 212 10.46 -2.88 5.30
CA GLU A 212 11.13 -1.89 6.15
C GLU A 212 10.34 -1.64 7.43
N HIS A 213 9.01 -1.76 7.37
CA HIS A 213 8.10 -1.54 8.50
C HIS A 213 7.46 -2.84 9.02
N GLY A 214 8.14 -3.96 8.85
CA GLY A 214 7.82 -5.22 9.50
C GLY A 214 7.05 -6.23 8.64
N GLY A 215 6.80 -5.95 7.36
CA GLY A 215 6.17 -6.87 6.43
C GLY A 215 7.07 -8.02 5.98
N SER A 216 6.48 -9.12 5.55
CA SER A 216 7.17 -10.26 4.93
C SER A 216 6.26 -11.13 4.10
N ILE A 217 6.80 -11.75 3.04
CA ILE A 217 6.04 -12.72 2.22
C ILE A 217 5.55 -13.91 3.05
N THR A 218 6.35 -14.39 4.00
CA THR A 218 5.99 -15.51 4.88
C THR A 218 4.85 -15.12 5.81
N GLY A 219 4.89 -13.92 6.38
CA GLY A 219 3.81 -13.39 7.21
C GLY A 219 2.53 -13.16 6.42
N MET A 220 2.62 -12.64 5.18
CA MET A 220 1.45 -12.51 4.30
C MET A 220 0.77 -13.86 4.05
N ILE A 221 1.53 -14.90 3.70
CA ILE A 221 1.00 -16.26 3.49
C ILE A 221 0.32 -16.80 4.75
N ALA A 222 0.92 -16.58 5.93
CA ALA A 222 0.36 -17.00 7.20
C ALA A 222 -0.93 -16.24 7.52
N ALA A 223 -0.93 -14.90 7.37
CA ALA A 223 -2.07 -14.04 7.62
C ALA A 223 -3.28 -14.41 6.75
N VAL A 224 -3.07 -14.59 5.45
CA VAL A 224 -4.12 -15.05 4.53
C VAL A 224 -4.62 -16.44 4.93
N GLY A 225 -3.73 -17.32 5.39
CA GLY A 225 -4.10 -18.64 5.91
C GLY A 225 -5.03 -18.59 7.13
N GLU A 226 -4.81 -17.63 8.05
CA GLU A 226 -5.71 -17.41 9.21
C GLU A 226 -7.09 -16.91 8.76
N ILE A 227 -7.14 -15.99 7.80
CA ILE A 227 -8.42 -15.47 7.26
C ILE A 227 -9.19 -16.58 6.54
N LEU A 228 -8.52 -17.43 5.76
CA LEU A 228 -9.14 -18.56 5.06
C LEU A 228 -9.76 -19.61 6.00
N LYS A 229 -9.23 -19.80 7.22
CA LYS A 229 -9.83 -20.68 8.25
C LYS A 229 -11.16 -20.11 8.75
N LEU A 230 -11.28 -18.79 8.80
CA LEU A 230 -12.46 -18.07 9.24
C LEU A 230 -13.54 -17.99 8.15
N ALA A 231 -13.14 -17.77 6.90
CA ALA A 231 -14.05 -17.57 5.80
C ALA A 231 -14.81 -18.85 5.43
N GLY A 232 -16.14 -18.77 5.37
CA GLY A 232 -17.04 -19.77 4.81
C GLY A 232 -17.20 -19.65 3.29
N PRO A 233 -18.04 -20.50 2.67
CA PRO A 233 -18.25 -20.48 1.21
C PRO A 233 -19.01 -19.24 0.73
N ASN A 234 -19.75 -18.56 1.61
CA ASN A 234 -20.54 -17.37 1.28
C ASN A 234 -19.94 -16.08 1.81
N THR A 235 -18.83 -16.16 2.53
CA THR A 235 -18.14 -15.00 3.11
C THR A 235 -17.74 -14.03 2.02
N LYS A 236 -18.17 -12.77 2.13
CA LYS A 236 -17.72 -11.68 1.26
C LYS A 236 -16.43 -11.09 1.82
N ILE A 237 -15.45 -10.88 0.96
CA ILE A 237 -14.14 -10.40 1.37
C ILE A 237 -13.88 -9.04 0.70
N ILE A 238 -13.69 -8.01 1.52
CA ILE A 238 -13.25 -6.69 1.08
C ILE A 238 -11.72 -6.72 1.11
N PRO A 239 -11.03 -6.75 -0.05
CA PRO A 239 -9.57 -6.63 -0.10
C PRO A 239 -9.15 -5.20 0.22
N GLY A 240 -7.88 -4.97 0.60
CA GLY A 240 -7.35 -3.62 0.68
C GLY A 240 -7.43 -2.93 -0.68
N HIS A 241 -7.07 -3.64 -1.73
CA HIS A 241 -7.13 -3.14 -3.11
C HIS A 241 -7.73 -4.17 -4.06
N GLY A 242 -8.40 -3.67 -5.09
CA GLY A 242 -9.08 -4.51 -6.10
C GLY A 242 -10.57 -4.67 -5.86
N PRO A 243 -11.27 -5.47 -6.68
CA PRO A 243 -12.70 -5.68 -6.56
C PRO A 243 -13.08 -6.52 -5.34
N LEU A 244 -14.36 -6.45 -4.94
CA LEU A 244 -14.94 -7.35 -3.93
C LEU A 244 -14.63 -8.80 -4.29
N ALA A 245 -14.32 -9.60 -3.28
CA ALA A 245 -13.84 -10.97 -3.44
C ALA A 245 -14.64 -11.98 -2.58
N ASP A 246 -14.26 -13.24 -2.74
CA ASP A 246 -14.75 -14.38 -1.98
C ASP A 246 -13.56 -15.25 -1.48
N LYS A 247 -13.89 -16.36 -0.85
CA LYS A 247 -12.90 -17.31 -0.33
C LYS A 247 -12.02 -17.92 -1.43
N ALA A 248 -12.58 -18.17 -2.63
CA ALA A 248 -11.84 -18.77 -3.73
C ALA A 248 -10.74 -17.80 -4.21
N ALA A 249 -11.09 -16.55 -4.49
CA ALA A 249 -10.12 -15.51 -4.87
C ALA A 249 -9.03 -15.30 -3.81
N LEU A 250 -9.37 -15.35 -2.52
CA LEU A 250 -8.39 -15.27 -1.44
C LEU A 250 -7.46 -16.49 -1.40
N SER A 251 -7.99 -17.69 -1.71
CA SER A 251 -7.20 -18.93 -1.81
C SER A 251 -6.21 -18.87 -2.98
N ASP A 252 -6.66 -18.42 -4.15
CA ASP A 252 -5.81 -18.26 -5.35
C ASP A 252 -4.69 -17.24 -5.09
N TYR A 253 -5.01 -16.14 -4.41
CA TYR A 253 -4.01 -15.16 -3.99
C TYR A 253 -2.96 -15.78 -3.06
N ARG A 254 -3.37 -16.60 -2.07
CA ARG A 254 -2.43 -17.27 -1.18
C ARG A 254 -1.53 -18.25 -1.95
N GLU A 255 -2.09 -18.99 -2.91
CA GLU A 255 -1.31 -19.87 -3.77
C GLU A 255 -0.28 -19.11 -4.60
N MET A 256 -0.67 -17.96 -5.17
CA MET A 256 0.25 -17.07 -5.87
C MET A 256 1.43 -16.67 -4.97
N LEU A 257 1.15 -16.18 -3.75
CA LEU A 257 2.19 -15.80 -2.79
C LEU A 257 3.13 -16.97 -2.46
N MET A 258 2.59 -18.18 -2.28
CA MET A 258 3.38 -19.39 -2.01
C MET A 258 4.28 -19.74 -3.20
N LYS A 259 3.74 -19.74 -4.43
CA LYS A 259 4.51 -20.02 -5.66
C LYS A 259 5.65 -19.01 -5.83
N VAL A 260 5.41 -17.72 -5.58
CA VAL A 260 6.46 -16.70 -5.67
C VAL A 260 7.53 -16.88 -4.60
N ARG A 261 7.14 -17.11 -3.34
CA ARG A 261 8.10 -17.44 -2.27
C ARG A 261 8.96 -18.65 -2.65
N ASP A 262 8.34 -19.72 -3.11
CA ASP A 262 9.02 -20.99 -3.42
C ASP A 262 9.91 -20.87 -4.65
N GLY A 263 9.62 -19.96 -5.59
CA GLY A 263 10.49 -19.64 -6.71
C GLY A 263 11.68 -18.75 -6.33
N VAL A 264 11.49 -17.83 -5.38
CA VAL A 264 12.54 -16.89 -4.96
C VAL A 264 13.46 -17.47 -3.88
N LYS A 265 12.89 -18.17 -2.89
CA LYS A 265 13.63 -18.65 -1.70
C LYS A 265 14.87 -19.49 -2.03
N PRO A 266 14.85 -20.48 -2.93
CA PRO A 266 16.05 -21.27 -3.26
C PRO A 266 17.19 -20.43 -3.83
N LEU A 267 16.86 -19.37 -4.57
CA LEU A 267 17.87 -18.45 -5.13
C LEU A 267 18.50 -17.58 -4.03
N VAL A 268 17.70 -17.14 -3.07
CA VAL A 268 18.18 -16.40 -1.88
C VAL A 268 19.08 -17.31 -1.03
N ASP A 269 18.64 -18.55 -0.75
CA ASP A 269 19.40 -19.52 0.04
C ASP A 269 20.74 -19.89 -0.64
N ALA A 270 20.78 -19.87 -1.98
CA ALA A 270 22.00 -20.07 -2.76
C ALA A 270 22.90 -18.82 -2.81
N GLY A 271 22.59 -17.75 -2.08
CA GLY A 271 23.36 -16.52 -2.01
C GLY A 271 23.34 -15.66 -3.27
N LYS A 272 22.38 -15.85 -4.17
CA LYS A 272 22.23 -15.04 -5.38
C LYS A 272 21.95 -13.57 -5.02
N SER A 273 22.48 -12.66 -5.84
CA SER A 273 22.19 -11.23 -5.67
C SER A 273 20.73 -10.91 -6.04
N LYS A 274 20.20 -9.77 -5.57
CA LYS A 274 18.85 -9.29 -5.93
C LYS A 274 18.67 -9.20 -7.45
N SER A 275 19.69 -8.70 -8.17
CA SER A 275 19.66 -8.61 -9.63
C SER A 275 19.61 -9.97 -10.31
N ASP A 276 20.37 -10.97 -9.81
CA ASP A 276 20.35 -12.32 -10.38
C ASP A 276 18.97 -12.97 -10.18
N VAL A 277 18.36 -12.78 -9.00
CA VAL A 277 17.03 -13.33 -8.70
C VAL A 277 15.96 -12.69 -9.60
N ILE A 278 16.00 -11.37 -9.78
CA ILE A 278 15.09 -10.68 -10.70
C ILE A 278 15.28 -11.18 -12.14
N SER A 279 16.53 -11.34 -12.58
CA SER A 279 16.86 -11.82 -13.93
C SER A 279 16.41 -13.26 -14.19
N ALA A 280 16.30 -14.08 -13.14
CA ALA A 280 15.79 -15.45 -13.22
C ALA A 280 14.28 -15.53 -13.48
N LYS A 281 13.53 -14.39 -13.40
CA LYS A 281 12.09 -14.29 -13.67
C LYS A 281 11.24 -15.34 -12.94
N PRO A 282 11.36 -15.50 -11.61
CA PRO A 282 10.67 -16.55 -10.85
C PRO A 282 9.14 -16.43 -10.89
N THR A 283 8.59 -15.29 -11.31
CA THR A 283 7.15 -15.02 -11.41
C THR A 283 6.59 -15.17 -12.81
N GLN A 284 7.42 -15.45 -13.84
CA GLN A 284 7.02 -15.40 -15.26
C GLN A 284 5.72 -16.14 -15.59
N ALA A 285 5.47 -17.28 -14.97
CA ALA A 285 4.26 -18.06 -15.18
C ALA A 285 2.98 -17.44 -14.57
N LEU A 286 3.15 -16.46 -13.68
CA LEU A 286 2.07 -15.78 -12.96
C LEU A 286 1.83 -14.34 -13.46
N ASP A 287 2.79 -13.78 -14.22
CA ASP A 287 2.80 -12.36 -14.58
C ASP A 287 1.61 -11.95 -15.46
N ALA A 288 1.10 -12.85 -16.28
CA ALA A 288 -0.07 -12.58 -17.14
C ALA A 288 -1.34 -12.32 -16.33
N GLU A 289 -1.48 -12.96 -15.17
CA GLU A 289 -2.64 -12.84 -14.30
C GLU A 289 -2.45 -11.75 -13.24
N TRP A 290 -1.23 -11.68 -12.63
CA TRP A 290 -0.99 -10.87 -11.42
C TRP A 290 -0.09 -9.65 -11.66
N GLY A 291 0.60 -9.59 -12.80
CA GLY A 291 1.67 -8.61 -13.04
C GLY A 291 1.23 -7.27 -13.59
N ASP A 292 -0.05 -7.06 -13.90
CA ASP A 292 -0.52 -5.80 -14.51
C ASP A 292 -1.05 -4.76 -13.49
N GLY A 293 -0.76 -4.95 -12.21
CA GLY A 293 -1.06 -3.97 -11.16
C GLY A 293 -0.08 -2.79 -11.12
N PHE A 294 -0.19 -1.98 -10.08
CA PHE A 294 0.72 -0.85 -9.82
C PHE A 294 2.15 -1.30 -9.54
N LEU A 295 2.32 -2.49 -8.97
CA LEU A 295 3.62 -3.11 -8.72
C LEU A 295 3.93 -4.13 -9.83
N LYS A 296 4.99 -3.87 -10.59
CA LYS A 296 5.38 -4.76 -11.68
C LYS A 296 6.20 -5.96 -11.19
N PRO A 297 6.25 -7.07 -11.95
CA PRO A 297 6.87 -8.34 -11.50
C PRO A 297 8.27 -8.18 -10.92
N ASP A 298 9.17 -7.48 -11.59
CA ASP A 298 10.55 -7.30 -11.14
C ASP A 298 10.65 -6.56 -9.80
N ALA A 299 9.78 -5.56 -9.60
CA ALA A 299 9.70 -4.83 -8.34
C ALA A 299 9.18 -5.73 -7.21
N PHE A 300 8.14 -6.54 -7.48
CA PHE A 300 7.61 -7.49 -6.52
C PHE A 300 8.64 -8.56 -6.13
N VAL A 301 9.32 -9.17 -7.10
CA VAL A 301 10.43 -10.12 -6.85
C VAL A 301 11.49 -9.48 -5.96
N GLY A 302 11.81 -8.20 -6.21
CA GLY A 302 12.77 -7.45 -5.40
C GLY A 302 12.36 -7.24 -3.94
N LEU A 303 11.07 -7.08 -3.65
CA LEU A 303 10.52 -7.00 -2.29
C LEU A 303 10.53 -8.37 -1.60
N VAL A 304 10.10 -9.41 -2.33
CA VAL A 304 10.12 -10.80 -1.81
C VAL A 304 11.55 -11.23 -1.47
N TYR A 305 12.52 -10.92 -2.34
CA TYR A 305 13.95 -11.14 -2.06
C TYR A 305 14.37 -10.47 -0.76
N ALA A 306 14.06 -9.18 -0.59
CA ALA A 306 14.44 -8.43 0.61
C ALA A 306 13.81 -9.03 1.87
N SER A 307 12.54 -9.44 1.81
CA SER A 307 11.83 -10.03 2.94
C SER A 307 12.34 -11.43 3.33
N LEU A 308 12.93 -12.18 2.39
CA LEU A 308 13.47 -13.54 2.64
C LEU A 308 14.93 -13.53 3.07
N LYS A 309 15.64 -12.41 2.89
CA LYS A 309 17.07 -12.28 3.26
C LYS A 309 17.26 -11.87 4.72
N LYS A 310 16.21 -11.54 5.45
CA LYS A 310 16.25 -11.14 6.87
C LYS A 310 16.57 -12.29 7.82
#